data_394bc77af77fb6bea95ae2f238da7437
#
_entry.id   394bc77af77fb6bea95ae2f238da7437
#
_cell.length_a   1.000
_cell.length_b   1.000
_cell.length_c   1.000
_cell.angle_alpha   90.00
_cell.angle_beta   90.00
_cell.angle_gamma   90.00
#
_symmetry.space_group_name_H-M   'P 1'
#
loop_
_entity.id
_entity.type
_entity.pdbx_description
1 polymer ?
#
loop_
_entity_poly.entity_id
_entity_poly.type
_entity_poly.pdbx_seq_one_letter_code
_entity_poly.pdbx_strand_id
1 'polypeptide(L)'
;HHEHRRQRQMCIRDRGMPLLEWHIKSTTKAVNGLYEYDAVSRLRDSQLGDDRVNDIANYIKKGKLWDAFEAEERVVLLIDEIDKADIEFPNDLLQEIDRMEFFVYELGKTIKAKHRPIVIITSNNEKELPDAFLRRCFFHFINFPDRETMQQIVDVHFPAVKQDMVKDAMEIFFDVRKVPGLKKKPSTSEPIDWLKLLMADDIPDDILTNRDASKAIPPLY
;
A
#
# COMPACT_ATOMS: atom_id res chain seq x y z
N HIS A 1 2.46 5.71 6.87
CA HIS A 1 1.97 4.67 5.93
C HIS A 1 0.75 3.91 6.44
N HIS A 2 0.77 3.41 7.68
CA HIS A 2 -0.35 2.61 8.22
C HIS A 2 -1.66 3.39 8.39
N GLU A 3 -1.63 4.67 8.55
CA GLU A 3 -2.78 5.49 8.91
C GLU A 3 -3.58 5.97 7.71
N HIS A 4 -2.93 6.42 6.65
CA HIS A 4 -3.60 6.69 5.37
C HIS A 4 -4.22 5.40 4.78
N ARG A 5 -3.63 4.26 5.13
CA ARG A 5 -4.18 2.95 4.82
C ARG A 5 -5.46 2.68 5.61
N ARG A 6 -5.47 2.95 6.93
CA ARG A 6 -6.67 2.81 7.78
C ARG A 6 -7.79 3.75 7.36
N GLN A 7 -7.50 4.99 7.02
CA GLN A 7 -8.52 5.95 6.56
C GLN A 7 -9.13 5.54 5.22
N ARG A 8 -8.33 5.08 4.25
CA ARG A 8 -8.84 4.54 2.98
C ARG A 8 -9.69 3.29 3.18
N GLN A 9 -9.27 2.37 4.04
CA GLN A 9 -10.05 1.19 4.43
C GLN A 9 -11.35 1.58 5.13
N MET A 10 -11.33 2.61 5.97
CA MET A 10 -12.50 3.10 6.69
C MET A 10 -13.54 3.67 5.73
N CYS A 11 -13.15 4.53 4.78
CA CYS A 11 -14.05 5.10 3.77
C CYS A 11 -14.68 4.03 2.84
N ILE A 12 -13.97 2.95 2.55
CA ILE A 12 -14.47 1.83 1.74
C ILE A 12 -15.45 1.00 2.58
N ARG A 13 -15.13 0.69 3.83
CA ARG A 13 -16.00 -0.04 4.76
C ARG A 13 -17.29 0.69 5.08
N ASP A 14 -17.25 2.01 5.21
CA ASP A 14 -18.44 2.84 5.48
C ASP A 14 -19.49 2.77 4.35
N ARG A 15 -19.09 2.38 3.14
CA ARG A 15 -19.99 2.18 2.00
C ARG A 15 -20.47 0.73 1.85
N GLY A 16 -20.09 -0.17 2.75
CA GLY A 16 -20.55 -1.55 2.79
C GLY A 16 -20.01 -2.46 1.68
N MET A 17 -19.05 -2.01 0.85
CA MET A 17 -18.44 -2.84 -0.19
C MET A 17 -17.27 -3.66 0.37
N PRO A 18 -17.16 -4.96 0.02
CA PRO A 18 -16.00 -5.76 0.40
C PRO A 18 -14.70 -5.20 -0.20
N LEU A 19 -13.63 -5.18 0.60
CA LEU A 19 -12.30 -4.76 0.21
C LEU A 19 -11.39 -5.96 0.06
N LEU A 20 -10.82 -6.14 -1.14
CA LEU A 20 -9.75 -7.08 -1.43
C LEU A 20 -8.44 -6.31 -1.54
N GLU A 21 -7.42 -6.70 -0.78
CA GLU A 21 -6.13 -6.04 -0.77
C GLU A 21 -5.06 -6.92 -1.42
N TRP A 22 -4.32 -6.34 -2.35
CA TRP A 22 -3.16 -6.95 -2.98
C TRP A 22 -1.93 -6.08 -2.78
N HIS A 23 -1.07 -6.50 -1.85
CA HIS A 23 0.20 -5.82 -1.57
C HIS A 23 1.26 -6.27 -2.54
N ILE A 24 1.82 -5.32 -3.28
CA ILE A 24 2.86 -5.57 -4.26
C ILE A 24 4.23 -5.60 -3.56
N LYS A 25 5.03 -6.59 -3.94
CA LYS A 25 6.43 -6.74 -3.52
C LYS A 25 7.33 -6.68 -4.75
N SER A 26 8.63 -6.48 -4.56
CA SER A 26 9.60 -6.47 -5.66
C SER A 26 9.64 -7.77 -6.48
N THR A 27 9.22 -8.88 -5.88
CA THR A 27 9.14 -10.20 -6.54
C THR A 27 7.77 -10.52 -7.12
N THR A 28 6.77 -9.64 -6.95
CA THR A 28 5.40 -9.88 -7.41
C THR A 28 5.34 -9.74 -8.93
N LYS A 29 4.77 -10.75 -9.59
CA LYS A 29 4.48 -10.74 -11.02
C LYS A 29 2.98 -10.54 -11.25
N ALA A 30 2.60 -9.99 -12.40
CA ALA A 30 1.21 -9.75 -12.76
C ALA A 30 0.35 -11.03 -12.69
N VAL A 31 0.91 -12.16 -13.14
CA VAL A 31 0.24 -13.46 -13.10
C VAL A 31 -0.14 -13.90 -11.68
N ASN A 32 0.60 -13.47 -10.63
CA ASN A 32 0.26 -13.81 -9.25
C ASN A 32 -1.08 -13.18 -8.79
N GLY A 33 -1.52 -12.10 -9.46
CA GLY A 33 -2.84 -11.52 -9.25
C GLY A 33 -3.96 -12.34 -9.88
N LEU A 34 -3.64 -13.09 -10.92
CA LEU A 34 -4.56 -13.97 -11.62
C LEU A 34 -4.65 -15.32 -10.90
N TYR A 35 -3.61 -16.13 -10.99
CA TYR A 35 -3.52 -17.41 -10.31
C TYR A 35 -2.07 -17.91 -10.28
N GLU A 36 -1.85 -18.93 -9.47
CA GLU A 36 -0.60 -19.67 -9.40
C GLU A 36 -0.90 -21.17 -9.53
N TYR A 37 -0.20 -21.85 -10.45
CA TYR A 37 -0.30 -23.28 -10.62
C TYR A 37 0.84 -23.99 -9.91
N ASP A 38 0.51 -24.83 -8.91
CA ASP A 38 1.47 -25.62 -8.13
C ASP A 38 1.77 -26.95 -8.81
N ALA A 39 2.57 -26.87 -9.89
CA ALA A 39 3.01 -28.07 -10.63
C ALA A 39 3.87 -29.02 -9.78
N VAL A 40 4.62 -28.48 -8.81
CA VAL A 40 5.51 -29.27 -7.96
C VAL A 40 4.70 -30.16 -7.02
N SER A 41 3.71 -29.61 -6.34
CA SER A 41 2.82 -30.39 -5.49
C SER A 41 2.05 -31.43 -6.28
N ARG A 42 1.58 -31.11 -7.49
CA ARG A 42 0.90 -32.07 -8.36
C ARG A 42 1.81 -33.22 -8.75
N LEU A 43 3.07 -32.93 -9.13
CA LEU A 43 4.03 -33.99 -9.48
C LEU A 43 4.32 -34.89 -8.28
N ARG A 44 4.54 -34.33 -7.09
CA ARG A 44 4.76 -35.09 -5.85
C ARG A 44 3.57 -35.99 -5.55
N ASP A 45 2.35 -35.45 -5.59
CA ASP A 45 1.13 -36.20 -5.26
C ASP A 45 0.86 -37.30 -6.30
N SER A 46 1.23 -37.08 -7.58
CA SER A 46 1.22 -38.10 -8.64
C SER A 46 2.16 -39.28 -8.31
N GLN A 47 3.36 -38.98 -7.80
CA GLN A 47 4.32 -40.03 -7.42
C GLN A 47 3.86 -40.82 -6.19
N LEU A 48 3.07 -40.19 -5.31
CA LEU A 48 2.50 -40.83 -4.11
C LEU A 48 1.18 -41.57 -4.39
N GLY A 49 0.62 -41.50 -5.59
CA GLY A 49 -0.64 -42.09 -5.95
C GLY A 49 -1.86 -41.44 -5.31
N ASP A 50 -1.78 -40.13 -5.01
CA ASP A 50 -2.88 -39.36 -4.42
C ASP A 50 -3.95 -39.04 -5.48
N ASP A 51 -5.21 -39.36 -5.21
CA ASP A 51 -6.33 -39.15 -6.13
C ASP A 51 -6.60 -37.69 -6.47
N ARG A 52 -6.13 -36.74 -5.67
CA ARG A 52 -6.26 -35.30 -5.95
C ARG A 52 -5.63 -34.88 -7.29
N VAL A 53 -4.68 -35.67 -7.80
CA VAL A 53 -4.02 -35.43 -9.10
C VAL A 53 -5.00 -35.43 -10.28
N ASN A 54 -6.12 -36.12 -10.15
CA ASN A 54 -7.13 -36.27 -11.20
C ASN A 54 -7.89 -34.96 -11.49
N ASP A 55 -7.92 -34.03 -10.51
CA ASP A 55 -8.51 -32.70 -10.70
C ASP A 55 -7.42 -31.62 -10.58
N ILE A 56 -7.07 -31.04 -11.72
CA ILE A 56 -6.05 -29.99 -11.82
C ILE A 56 -6.41 -28.74 -11.00
N ALA A 57 -7.69 -28.48 -10.77
CA ALA A 57 -8.17 -27.36 -9.98
C ALA A 57 -7.64 -27.37 -8.54
N ASN A 58 -7.33 -28.56 -7.98
CA ASN A 58 -6.75 -28.70 -6.65
C ASN A 58 -5.36 -28.06 -6.50
N TYR A 59 -4.68 -27.79 -7.62
CA TYR A 59 -3.33 -27.23 -7.67
C TYR A 59 -3.30 -25.79 -8.20
N ILE A 60 -4.48 -25.16 -8.34
CA ILE A 60 -4.60 -23.76 -8.74
C ILE A 60 -4.94 -22.91 -7.53
N LYS A 61 -4.04 -22.01 -7.20
CA LYS A 61 -4.25 -21.02 -6.15
C LYS A 61 -4.71 -19.71 -6.78
N LYS A 62 -5.91 -19.27 -6.45
CA LYS A 62 -6.49 -18.03 -6.98
C LYS A 62 -5.74 -16.80 -6.47
N GLY A 63 -5.50 -15.85 -7.36
CA GLY A 63 -4.97 -14.53 -7.05
C GLY A 63 -6.09 -13.52 -6.74
N LYS A 64 -5.70 -12.31 -6.36
CA LYS A 64 -6.65 -11.26 -5.93
C LYS A 64 -7.54 -10.72 -7.04
N LEU A 65 -7.07 -10.72 -8.28
CA LEU A 65 -7.90 -10.39 -9.45
C LEU A 65 -8.95 -11.47 -9.71
N TRP A 66 -8.57 -12.74 -9.56
CA TRP A 66 -9.54 -13.83 -9.67
C TRP A 66 -10.63 -13.71 -8.59
N ASP A 67 -10.22 -13.52 -7.32
CA ASP A 67 -11.18 -13.33 -6.23
C ASP A 67 -12.14 -12.17 -6.51
N ALA A 68 -11.61 -11.05 -7.06
CA ALA A 68 -12.42 -9.88 -7.41
C ALA A 68 -13.40 -10.15 -8.58
N PHE A 69 -12.98 -10.95 -9.57
CA PHE A 69 -13.82 -11.26 -10.74
C PHE A 69 -14.92 -12.27 -10.43
N GLU A 70 -14.67 -13.22 -9.53
CA GLU A 70 -15.67 -14.20 -9.11
C GLU A 70 -16.58 -13.73 -7.98
N ALA A 71 -16.33 -12.54 -7.40
CA ALA A 71 -17.14 -12.00 -6.31
C ALA A 71 -18.61 -11.88 -6.68
N GLU A 72 -19.51 -12.29 -5.77
CA GLU A 72 -20.97 -12.27 -5.99
C GLU A 72 -21.57 -10.87 -5.94
N GLU A 73 -20.82 -9.90 -5.43
CA GLU A 73 -21.19 -8.48 -5.40
C GLU A 73 -20.01 -7.63 -5.85
N ARG A 74 -20.27 -6.35 -6.12
CA ARG A 74 -19.24 -5.41 -6.53
C ARG A 74 -18.26 -5.15 -5.39
N VAL A 75 -16.98 -5.45 -5.60
CA VAL A 75 -15.89 -5.29 -4.63
C VAL A 75 -14.98 -4.11 -4.99
N VAL A 76 -14.21 -3.65 -4.01
CA VAL A 76 -13.06 -2.78 -4.22
C VAL A 76 -11.81 -3.63 -4.18
N LEU A 77 -11.00 -3.57 -5.24
CA LEU A 77 -9.66 -4.17 -5.30
C LEU A 77 -8.62 -3.07 -5.09
N LEU A 78 -7.89 -3.13 -3.99
CA LEU A 78 -6.77 -2.24 -3.71
C LEU A 78 -5.47 -2.93 -4.11
N ILE A 79 -4.79 -2.37 -5.13
CA ILE A 79 -3.43 -2.75 -5.52
C ILE A 79 -2.49 -1.74 -4.87
N ASP A 80 -1.79 -2.18 -3.82
CA ASP A 80 -1.03 -1.27 -2.95
C ASP A 80 0.45 -1.29 -3.31
N GLU A 81 1.05 -0.09 -3.50
CA GLU A 81 2.46 0.14 -3.81
C GLU A 81 2.91 -0.51 -5.13
N ILE A 82 2.16 -0.25 -6.21
CA ILE A 82 2.42 -0.84 -7.54
C ILE A 82 3.84 -0.60 -8.06
N ASP A 83 4.46 0.50 -7.67
CA ASP A 83 5.82 0.91 -8.04
C ASP A 83 6.94 0.08 -7.38
N LYS A 84 6.60 -0.81 -6.44
CA LYS A 84 7.57 -1.78 -5.90
C LYS A 84 7.91 -2.89 -6.87
N ALA A 85 6.99 -3.29 -7.74
CA ALA A 85 7.22 -4.32 -8.74
C ALA A 85 8.17 -3.83 -9.86
N ASP A 86 8.43 -4.71 -10.81
CA ASP A 86 9.17 -4.36 -12.02
C ASP A 86 8.38 -3.37 -12.89
N ILE A 87 9.08 -2.61 -13.73
CA ILE A 87 8.50 -1.55 -14.56
C ILE A 87 7.45 -2.07 -15.54
N GLU A 88 7.55 -3.32 -15.97
CA GLU A 88 6.59 -3.95 -16.89
C GLU A 88 5.30 -4.40 -16.19
N PHE A 89 5.34 -4.61 -14.86
CA PHE A 89 4.21 -5.13 -14.10
C PHE A 89 2.89 -4.36 -14.32
N PRO A 90 2.85 -3.01 -14.30
CA PRO A 90 1.62 -2.28 -14.56
C PRO A 90 1.05 -2.55 -15.97
N ASN A 91 1.93 -2.65 -16.97
CA ASN A 91 1.53 -2.93 -18.35
C ASN A 91 0.98 -4.35 -18.50
N ASP A 92 1.59 -5.32 -17.81
CA ASP A 92 1.16 -6.72 -17.85
C ASP A 92 -0.25 -6.93 -17.28
N LEU A 93 -0.72 -6.03 -16.41
CA LEU A 93 -2.07 -6.08 -15.85
C LEU A 93 -3.13 -5.34 -16.69
N LEU A 94 -2.69 -4.51 -17.65
CA LEU A 94 -3.62 -3.61 -18.37
C LEU A 94 -4.70 -4.38 -19.11
N GLN A 95 -4.36 -5.47 -19.76
CA GLN A 95 -5.29 -6.24 -20.59
C GLN A 95 -6.41 -6.85 -19.74
N GLU A 96 -6.05 -7.46 -18.62
CA GLU A 96 -6.99 -8.12 -17.70
C GLU A 96 -7.90 -7.10 -17.02
N ILE A 97 -7.36 -5.96 -16.61
CA ILE A 97 -8.13 -4.87 -15.98
C ILE A 97 -9.05 -4.17 -17.00
N ASP A 98 -8.59 -3.97 -18.24
CA ASP A 98 -9.42 -3.34 -19.29
C ASP A 98 -10.57 -4.26 -19.70
N ARG A 99 -10.29 -5.53 -19.97
CA ARG A 99 -11.25 -6.52 -20.44
C ARG A 99 -12.09 -7.12 -19.32
N MET A 100 -11.61 -7.05 -18.08
CA MET A 100 -12.21 -7.72 -16.92
C MET A 100 -12.36 -9.22 -17.11
N GLU A 101 -11.37 -9.83 -17.79
CA GLU A 101 -11.29 -11.26 -18.03
C GLU A 101 -9.85 -11.70 -18.21
N PHE A 102 -9.57 -12.98 -17.91
CA PHE A 102 -8.30 -13.62 -18.20
C PHE A 102 -8.51 -15.12 -18.46
N PHE A 103 -7.55 -15.74 -19.16
CA PHE A 103 -7.60 -17.15 -19.50
C PHE A 103 -6.73 -17.97 -18.55
N VAL A 104 -7.28 -19.10 -18.06
CA VAL A 104 -6.58 -20.06 -17.21
C VAL A 104 -6.20 -21.25 -18.08
N TYR A 105 -4.93 -21.35 -18.40
CA TYR A 105 -4.41 -22.33 -19.37
C TYR A 105 -4.63 -23.78 -18.90
N GLU A 106 -4.37 -24.06 -17.64
CA GLU A 106 -4.48 -25.39 -17.04
C GLU A 106 -5.94 -25.91 -17.00
N LEU A 107 -6.90 -25.00 -16.87
CA LEU A 107 -8.32 -25.34 -16.87
C LEU A 107 -8.98 -25.18 -18.24
N GLY A 108 -8.29 -24.60 -19.22
CA GLY A 108 -8.85 -24.31 -20.54
C GLY A 108 -10.07 -23.39 -20.52
N LYS A 109 -10.17 -22.49 -19.51
CA LYS A 109 -11.36 -21.64 -19.37
C LYS A 109 -10.99 -20.16 -19.16
N THR A 110 -11.89 -19.27 -19.59
CA THR A 110 -11.82 -17.84 -19.32
C THR A 110 -12.61 -17.51 -18.06
N ILE A 111 -11.96 -16.79 -17.15
CA ILE A 111 -12.60 -16.17 -15.98
C ILE A 111 -13.01 -14.77 -16.36
N LYS A 112 -14.30 -14.46 -16.22
CA LYS A 112 -14.85 -13.11 -16.47
C LYS A 112 -15.39 -12.53 -15.19
N ALA A 113 -15.24 -11.21 -15.03
CA ALA A 113 -15.78 -10.50 -13.87
C ALA A 113 -17.32 -10.56 -13.89
N LYS A 114 -17.93 -11.14 -12.86
CA LYS A 114 -19.38 -11.12 -12.63
C LYS A 114 -19.87 -9.69 -12.43
N HIS A 115 -19.14 -8.94 -11.61
CA HIS A 115 -19.35 -7.52 -11.35
C HIS A 115 -18.04 -6.79 -11.57
N ARG A 116 -18.06 -5.68 -12.33
CA ARG A 116 -16.85 -4.88 -12.55
C ARG A 116 -16.36 -4.29 -11.23
N PRO A 117 -15.19 -4.71 -10.69
CA PRO A 117 -14.66 -4.18 -9.45
C PRO A 117 -14.26 -2.71 -9.59
N ILE A 118 -14.21 -2.00 -8.47
CA ILE A 118 -13.53 -0.70 -8.39
C ILE A 118 -12.07 -0.98 -8.09
N VAL A 119 -11.18 -0.68 -9.04
CA VAL A 119 -9.74 -0.87 -8.85
C VAL A 119 -9.13 0.44 -8.34
N ILE A 120 -8.52 0.39 -7.16
CA ILE A 120 -7.77 1.50 -6.57
C ILE A 120 -6.30 1.08 -6.54
N ILE A 121 -5.44 1.94 -7.07
CA ILE A 121 -4.01 1.66 -7.19
C ILE A 121 -3.26 2.74 -6.43
N THR A 122 -2.27 2.36 -5.62
CA THR A 122 -1.41 3.30 -4.92
C THR A 122 0.02 3.19 -5.40
N SER A 123 0.71 4.32 -5.39
CA SER A 123 2.14 4.43 -5.68
C SER A 123 2.77 5.45 -4.76
N ASN A 124 3.98 5.18 -4.28
CA ASN A 124 4.80 6.12 -3.52
C ASN A 124 5.75 6.91 -4.44
N ASN A 125 5.64 6.72 -5.75
CA ASN A 125 6.51 7.34 -6.76
C ASN A 125 7.99 6.99 -6.57
N GLU A 126 8.29 5.75 -6.14
CA GLU A 126 9.66 5.24 -6.04
C GLU A 126 10.23 4.94 -7.43
N LYS A 127 9.35 4.52 -8.36
CA LYS A 127 9.63 4.33 -9.77
C LYS A 127 8.55 4.99 -10.63
N GLU A 128 8.94 5.49 -11.80
CA GLU A 128 7.99 6.03 -12.77
C GLU A 128 7.08 4.93 -13.30
N LEU A 129 5.78 5.23 -13.36
CA LEU A 129 4.80 4.33 -13.96
C LEU A 129 4.69 4.59 -15.46
N PRO A 130 4.49 3.54 -16.28
CA PRO A 130 4.38 3.70 -17.73
C PRO A 130 3.22 4.62 -18.15
N ASP A 131 3.47 5.50 -19.13
CA ASP A 131 2.45 6.41 -19.66
C ASP A 131 1.19 5.69 -20.17
N ALA A 132 1.37 4.50 -20.76
CA ALA A 132 0.27 3.69 -21.27
C ALA A 132 -0.68 3.26 -20.13
N PHE A 133 -0.13 3.00 -18.95
CA PHE A 133 -0.88 2.68 -17.74
C PHE A 133 -1.57 3.92 -17.17
N LEU A 134 -0.83 5.03 -17.01
CA LEU A 134 -1.36 6.27 -16.44
C LEU A 134 -2.55 6.84 -17.23
N ARG A 135 -2.53 6.75 -18.57
CA ARG A 135 -3.63 7.21 -19.44
C ARG A 135 -4.96 6.48 -19.22
N ARG A 136 -4.94 5.32 -18.57
CA ARG A 136 -6.13 4.53 -18.26
C ARG A 136 -6.63 4.73 -16.83
N CYS A 137 -5.93 5.56 -16.05
CA CYS A 137 -6.23 5.82 -14.65
C CYS A 137 -6.82 7.22 -14.44
N PHE A 138 -7.80 7.32 -13.54
CA PHE A 138 -8.09 8.60 -12.91
C PHE A 138 -7.03 8.87 -11.86
N PHE A 139 -6.24 9.91 -12.09
CA PHE A 139 -5.09 10.21 -11.26
C PHE A 139 -5.46 11.20 -10.14
N HIS A 140 -5.07 10.89 -8.91
CA HIS A 140 -5.18 11.77 -7.77
C HIS A 140 -3.85 11.84 -7.04
N PHE A 141 -3.23 13.02 -7.03
CA PHE A 141 -1.99 13.25 -6.31
C PHE A 141 -2.29 13.69 -4.88
N ILE A 142 -1.76 12.95 -3.90
CA ILE A 142 -1.89 13.29 -2.48
C ILE A 142 -0.66 14.12 -2.10
N ASN A 143 -0.86 15.43 -1.94
CA ASN A 143 0.18 16.32 -1.46
C ASN A 143 0.54 16.00 -0.01
N PHE A 144 1.79 16.32 0.35
CA PHE A 144 2.17 16.34 1.75
C PHE A 144 1.32 17.40 2.48
N PRO A 145 0.75 17.08 3.66
CA PRO A 145 -0.10 18.02 4.39
C PRO A 145 0.67 19.30 4.75
N ASP A 146 -0.03 20.43 4.68
CA ASP A 146 0.47 21.68 5.21
C ASP A 146 0.59 21.65 6.74
N ARG A 147 1.14 22.71 7.33
CA ARG A 147 1.34 22.79 8.79
C ARG A 147 0.03 22.62 9.57
N GLU A 148 -1.04 23.23 9.08
CA GLU A 148 -2.34 23.25 9.77
C GLU A 148 -2.97 21.86 9.76
N THR A 149 -3.00 21.22 8.60
CA THR A 149 -3.46 19.83 8.45
C THR A 149 -2.59 18.84 9.26
N MET A 150 -1.25 19.05 9.26
CA MET A 150 -0.36 18.20 10.03
C MET A 150 -0.60 18.36 11.53
N GLN A 151 -0.85 19.59 12.01
CA GLN A 151 -1.20 19.83 13.41
C GLN A 151 -2.47 19.07 13.80
N GLN A 152 -3.52 19.13 12.96
CA GLN A 152 -4.77 18.39 13.19
C GLN A 152 -4.52 16.87 13.26
N ILE A 153 -3.65 16.34 12.40
CA ILE A 153 -3.26 14.92 12.42
C ILE A 153 -2.58 14.58 13.75
N VAL A 154 -1.66 15.41 14.21
CA VAL A 154 -0.94 15.22 15.47
C VAL A 154 -1.90 15.32 16.65
N ASP A 155 -2.82 16.27 16.67
CA ASP A 155 -3.80 16.47 17.74
C ASP A 155 -4.72 15.25 17.92
N VAL A 156 -5.10 14.59 16.81
CA VAL A 156 -5.87 13.33 16.83
C VAL A 156 -5.07 12.18 17.47
N HIS A 157 -3.74 12.15 17.21
CA HIS A 157 -2.88 11.08 17.75
C HIS A 157 -2.48 11.31 19.20
N PHE A 158 -2.36 12.58 19.59
CA PHE A 158 -1.83 13.00 20.89
C PHE A 158 -2.75 14.01 21.58
N PRO A 159 -4.00 13.65 21.92
CA PRO A 159 -4.98 14.59 22.45
C PRO A 159 -4.61 15.18 23.83
N ALA A 160 -3.65 14.57 24.53
CA ALA A 160 -3.25 14.96 25.90
C ALA A 160 -1.84 15.54 26.02
N VAL A 161 -1.17 15.83 24.89
CA VAL A 161 0.23 16.34 24.91
C VAL A 161 0.26 17.86 25.03
N LYS A 162 1.28 18.38 25.73
CA LYS A 162 1.54 19.80 25.79
C LYS A 162 1.69 20.39 24.38
N GLN A 163 0.84 21.34 24.05
CA GLN A 163 0.79 21.92 22.70
C GLN A 163 2.10 22.63 22.31
N ASP A 164 2.84 23.16 23.29
CA ASP A 164 4.11 23.85 23.04
C ASP A 164 5.18 22.89 22.51
N MET A 165 5.31 21.69 23.12
CA MET A 165 6.25 20.66 22.66
C MET A 165 5.92 20.18 21.23
N VAL A 166 4.63 19.97 20.96
CA VAL A 166 4.16 19.59 19.61
C VAL A 166 4.50 20.68 18.59
N LYS A 167 4.26 21.94 18.94
CA LYS A 167 4.54 23.09 18.07
C LYS A 167 6.04 23.21 17.73
N ASP A 168 6.90 23.10 18.72
CA ASP A 168 8.34 23.17 18.54
C ASP A 168 8.88 21.99 17.71
N ALA A 169 8.41 20.78 18.00
CA ALA A 169 8.75 19.59 17.22
C ALA A 169 8.30 19.71 15.75
N MET A 170 7.09 20.22 15.52
CA MET A 170 6.57 20.43 14.17
C MET A 170 7.36 21.52 13.43
N GLU A 171 7.83 22.57 14.10
CA GLU A 171 8.68 23.59 13.50
C GLU A 171 10.00 22.99 13.01
N ILE A 172 10.68 22.24 13.86
CA ILE A 172 11.92 21.53 13.51
C ILE A 172 11.68 20.59 12.34
N PHE A 173 10.61 19.82 12.37
CA PHE A 173 10.28 18.89 11.30
C PHE A 173 10.11 19.57 9.94
N PHE A 174 9.35 20.67 9.88
CA PHE A 174 9.17 21.42 8.64
C PHE A 174 10.45 22.10 8.16
N ASP A 175 11.32 22.53 9.07
CA ASP A 175 12.62 23.09 8.70
C ASP A 175 13.55 22.02 8.11
N VAL A 176 13.59 20.83 8.69
CA VAL A 176 14.32 19.69 8.12
C VAL A 176 13.82 19.36 6.72
N ARG A 177 12.50 19.35 6.48
CA ARG A 177 11.95 19.11 5.14
C ARG A 177 12.34 20.14 4.09
N LYS A 178 12.69 21.37 4.49
CA LYS A 178 13.13 22.45 3.58
C LYS A 178 14.61 22.35 3.20
N VAL A 179 15.39 21.52 3.91
CA VAL A 179 16.83 21.38 3.65
C VAL A 179 17.02 20.85 2.23
N PRO A 180 17.76 21.57 1.36
CA PRO A 180 18.04 21.10 0.01
C PRO A 180 19.01 19.92 0.05
N GLY A 181 18.83 18.97 -0.88
CA GLY A 181 19.73 17.82 -1.04
C GLY A 181 19.43 16.60 -0.16
N LEU A 182 18.35 16.60 0.62
CA LEU A 182 17.90 15.39 1.28
C LEU A 182 17.52 14.31 0.24
N LYS A 183 18.14 13.14 0.33
CA LYS A 183 17.82 11.99 -0.54
C LYS A 183 16.36 11.56 -0.45
N LYS A 184 15.77 11.66 0.74
CA LYS A 184 14.36 11.40 1.01
C LYS A 184 13.85 12.45 1.99
N LYS A 185 12.76 13.12 1.62
CA LYS A 185 12.08 14.03 2.57
C LYS A 185 11.26 13.20 3.55
N PRO A 186 11.28 13.52 4.85
CA PRO A 186 10.48 12.83 5.85
C PRO A 186 8.99 12.79 5.46
N SER A 187 8.32 11.67 5.67
CA SER A 187 6.89 11.44 5.38
C SER A 187 6.02 11.90 6.56
N THR A 188 4.71 11.68 6.46
CA THR A 188 3.74 12.03 7.51
C THR A 188 3.81 11.12 8.74
N SER A 189 4.41 9.94 8.63
CA SER A 189 4.56 9.01 9.76
C SER A 189 5.74 9.37 10.66
N GLU A 190 6.83 9.87 10.09
CA GLU A 190 8.03 10.18 10.85
C GLU A 190 7.79 11.22 11.96
N PRO A 191 7.07 12.34 11.77
CA PRO A 191 6.83 13.27 12.90
C PRO A 191 5.97 12.63 14.00
N ILE A 192 5.06 11.75 13.67
CA ILE A 192 4.25 11.03 14.65
C ILE A 192 5.11 10.08 15.47
N ASP A 193 5.97 9.31 14.80
CA ASP A 193 6.85 8.37 15.49
C ASP A 193 7.95 9.10 16.27
N TRP A 194 8.45 10.20 15.74
CA TRP A 194 9.40 11.05 16.45
C TRP A 194 8.80 11.70 17.71
N LEU A 195 7.57 12.21 17.64
CA LEU A 195 6.86 12.71 18.81
C LEU A 195 6.64 11.61 19.87
N LYS A 196 6.35 10.36 19.47
CA LYS A 196 6.26 9.24 20.41
C LYS A 196 7.59 9.02 21.15
N LEU A 197 8.71 9.10 20.43
CA LEU A 197 10.05 8.96 21.04
C LEU A 197 10.35 10.10 21.99
N LEU A 198 10.07 11.36 21.60
CA LEU A 198 10.27 12.53 22.47
C LEU A 198 9.47 12.42 23.77
N MET A 199 8.27 11.85 23.69
CA MET A 199 7.44 11.64 24.88
C MET A 199 7.91 10.47 25.74
N ALA A 200 8.41 9.39 25.13
CA ALA A 200 8.87 8.21 25.84
C ALA A 200 10.17 8.46 26.63
N ASP A 201 11.04 9.35 26.13
CA ASP A 201 12.34 9.68 26.72
C ASP A 201 12.26 10.81 27.76
N ASP A 202 11.05 11.29 28.10
CA ASP A 202 10.82 12.40 29.05
C ASP A 202 11.73 13.63 28.75
N ILE A 203 11.89 13.96 27.46
CA ILE A 203 12.77 15.01 27.01
C ILE A 203 12.22 16.37 27.48
N PRO A 204 13.01 17.17 28.23
CA PRO A 204 12.56 18.48 28.69
C PRO A 204 12.24 19.42 27.54
N ASP A 205 11.15 20.19 27.67
CA ASP A 205 10.65 21.12 26.64
C ASP A 205 11.72 22.15 26.18
N ASP A 206 12.69 22.52 27.06
CA ASP A 206 13.75 23.48 26.82
C ASP A 206 14.81 22.98 25.82
N ILE A 207 14.95 21.67 25.63
CA ILE A 207 15.92 21.08 24.69
C ILE A 207 15.47 21.33 23.25
N LEU A 208 14.18 21.22 22.96
CA LEU A 208 13.63 21.49 21.62
C LEU A 208 13.71 22.98 21.29
N THR A 209 13.47 23.85 22.26
CA THR A 209 13.49 25.31 22.10
C THR A 209 14.90 25.84 21.88
N ASN A 210 15.91 25.34 22.63
CA ASN A 210 17.28 25.80 22.54
C ASN A 210 18.08 25.29 21.35
N ARG A 211 17.54 24.32 20.60
CA ARG A 211 18.18 23.66 19.42
C ARG A 211 19.65 23.25 19.67
N ASP A 212 19.95 22.90 20.93
CA ASP A 212 21.30 22.50 21.32
C ASP A 212 21.59 21.06 20.86
N ALA A 213 22.27 20.93 19.72
CA ALA A 213 22.64 19.67 19.11
C ALA A 213 23.55 18.76 20.00
N SER A 214 24.07 19.31 21.12
CA SER A 214 24.89 18.54 22.06
C SER A 214 24.09 17.64 22.99
N LYS A 215 22.78 17.84 23.06
CA LYS A 215 21.85 16.98 23.83
C LYS A 215 21.13 16.03 22.91
N ALA A 216 21.08 14.74 23.31
CA ALA A 216 20.56 13.66 22.49
C ALA A 216 19.07 13.83 22.18
N ILE A 217 18.76 14.52 21.07
CA ILE A 217 17.44 14.47 20.45
C ILE A 217 17.40 13.20 19.60
N PRO A 218 16.42 12.32 19.78
CA PRO A 218 16.27 11.14 18.92
C PRO A 218 16.25 11.53 17.44
N PRO A 219 16.99 10.81 16.57
CA PRO A 219 17.04 11.13 15.15
C PRO A 219 15.67 10.98 14.50
N LEU A 220 15.41 11.80 13.49
CA LEU A 220 14.14 11.91 12.75
C LEU A 220 14.04 10.86 11.62
N TYR A 221 14.90 9.82 11.61
CA TYR A 221 14.97 8.78 10.56
C TYR A 221 15.20 7.39 11.12
#